data_0a5d9bb895f94809af8f5ee740fc6cbc
#
_entry.id   0a5d9bb895f94809af8f5ee740fc6cbc
#
_cell.length_a   1.000
_cell.length_b   1.000
_cell.length_c   1.000
_cell.angle_alpha   90.00
_cell.angle_beta   90.00
_cell.angle_gamma   90.00
#
_symmetry.space_group_name_H-M   'P 1'
#
loop_
_entity.id
_entity.type
_entity.pdbx_description
1 polymer ?
#
loop_
_entity_poly.entity_id
_entity_poly.type
_entity_poly.pdbx_seq_one_letter_code
_entity_poly.pdbx_strand_id
1 'polypeptide(L)'
;MSNYTPDVWVVLEFDAPELEKPTRKVFAGWYGGYTGSNSWKLNSGIEAVRIDAEGHYEFDGYSGSTYHCHFNNYHLSSLMLGVLAQWQKQAEQRGDVTIRILSIDEITKT
;
A
#
# COMPACT_ATOMS: atom_id res chain seq x y z
N MET A 1 -5.21 10.45 -15.71
CA MET A 1 -4.25 10.15 -14.63
C MET A 1 -4.77 10.72 -13.32
N SER A 2 -4.71 9.92 -12.27
CA SER A 2 -5.22 10.33 -10.96
C SER A 2 -4.05 10.49 -9.98
N ASN A 3 -4.16 11.48 -9.11
CA ASN A 3 -3.19 11.70 -8.04
C ASN A 3 -3.90 11.55 -6.71
N TYR A 4 -3.28 10.83 -5.78
CA TYR A 4 -3.82 10.59 -4.45
C TYR A 4 -2.80 10.99 -3.41
N THR A 5 -3.27 11.61 -2.33
CA THR A 5 -2.42 11.97 -1.19
C THR A 5 -3.06 11.39 0.07
N PRO A 6 -2.73 10.15 0.43
CA PRO A 6 -3.34 9.51 1.59
C PRO A 6 -2.90 10.14 2.91
N ASP A 7 -3.76 10.02 3.91
CA ASP A 7 -3.44 10.43 5.28
C ASP A 7 -2.48 9.45 5.94
N VAL A 8 -2.63 8.16 5.63
CA VAL A 8 -1.73 7.09 6.10
C VAL A 8 -1.56 6.08 4.97
N TRP A 9 -0.46 5.34 5.01
CA TRP A 9 -0.14 4.39 3.94
C TRP A 9 0.89 3.37 4.40
N VAL A 10 0.86 2.21 3.75
CA VAL A 10 1.94 1.21 3.85
C VAL A 10 2.14 0.61 2.47
N VAL A 11 3.23 -0.10 2.29
CA VAL A 11 3.44 -0.92 1.10
C VAL A 11 3.29 -2.39 1.50
N LEU A 12 2.43 -3.09 0.79
CA LEU A 12 2.23 -4.53 0.97
C LEU A 12 2.94 -5.29 -0.12
N GLU A 13 3.53 -6.42 0.24
CA GLU A 13 4.11 -7.35 -0.73
C GLU A 13 3.25 -8.60 -0.75
N PHE A 14 2.77 -8.94 -1.94
CA PHE A 14 1.96 -10.14 -2.19
C PHE A 14 2.82 -11.15 -2.91
N ASP A 15 2.88 -12.36 -2.38
CA ASP A 15 3.62 -13.45 -3.01
C ASP A 15 2.72 -14.67 -3.15
N ALA A 16 2.76 -15.31 -4.30
CA ALA A 16 1.97 -16.50 -4.60
C ALA A 16 2.70 -17.31 -5.67
N PRO A 17 2.44 -18.65 -5.73
CA PRO A 17 3.13 -19.51 -6.69
C PRO A 17 2.93 -19.13 -8.16
N GLU A 18 1.78 -18.55 -8.51
CA GLU A 18 1.46 -18.14 -9.87
C GLU A 18 2.16 -16.85 -10.29
N LEU A 19 2.82 -16.14 -9.36
CA LEU A 19 3.57 -14.91 -9.66
C LEU A 19 5.03 -15.23 -9.93
N GLU A 20 5.62 -14.64 -10.97
CA GLU A 20 7.06 -14.77 -11.24
C GLU A 20 7.89 -14.19 -10.10
N LYS A 21 7.40 -13.10 -9.52
CA LYS A 21 8.05 -12.40 -8.41
C LYS A 21 6.97 -11.77 -7.55
N PRO A 22 7.28 -11.46 -6.28
CA PRO A 22 6.31 -10.76 -5.42
C PRO A 22 5.86 -9.44 -6.02
N THR A 23 4.59 -9.11 -5.83
CA THR A 23 4.00 -7.85 -6.28
C THR A 23 3.87 -6.91 -5.12
N ARG A 24 4.34 -5.68 -5.29
CA ARG A 24 4.23 -4.64 -4.26
C ARG A 24 3.13 -3.67 -4.64
N LYS A 25 2.32 -3.31 -3.65
CA LYS A 25 1.18 -2.39 -3.82
C LYS A 25 1.12 -1.40 -2.69
N VAL A 26 0.75 -0.16 -3.00
CA VAL A 26 0.48 0.85 -1.97
C VAL A 26 -0.91 0.59 -1.40
N PHE A 27 -0.98 0.45 -0.10
CA PHE A 27 -2.24 0.36 0.63
C PHE A 27 -2.42 1.69 1.37
N ALA A 28 -3.37 2.47 0.91
CA ALA A 28 -3.54 3.86 1.31
C ALA A 28 -4.86 4.05 2.06
N GLY A 29 -4.86 4.97 3.02
CA GLY A 29 -6.06 5.26 3.81
C GLY A 29 -6.28 6.75 4.00
N TRP A 30 -7.54 7.12 4.14
CA TRP A 30 -7.97 8.49 4.42
C TRP A 30 -8.91 8.48 5.59
N TYR A 31 -8.75 9.47 6.46
CA TYR A 31 -9.70 9.69 7.56
C TYR A 31 -10.84 10.54 7.03
N GLY A 32 -12.05 10.18 7.38
CA GLY A 32 -13.25 10.85 6.88
C GLY A 32 -13.52 12.22 7.50
N GLY A 33 -12.63 12.70 8.33
CA GLY A 33 -12.80 13.95 9.01
C GLY A 33 -14.10 13.96 9.80
N TYR A 34 -14.80 15.06 9.75
CA TYR A 34 -15.99 15.23 10.51
C TYR A 34 -17.25 14.59 9.90
N THR A 35 -17.16 14.13 8.68
CA THR A 35 -18.24 13.31 8.11
C THR A 35 -18.18 11.87 8.61
N GLY A 36 -17.08 11.48 9.25
CA GLY A 36 -16.94 10.23 9.97
C GLY A 36 -16.67 8.98 9.16
N SER A 37 -16.52 9.08 7.84
CA SER A 37 -16.30 7.91 7.00
C SER A 37 -14.84 7.77 6.57
N ASN A 38 -14.13 6.82 7.17
CA ASN A 38 -12.78 6.47 6.71
C ASN A 38 -12.86 5.65 5.44
N SER A 39 -11.83 5.74 4.61
CA SER A 39 -11.75 4.98 3.37
C SER A 39 -10.34 4.46 3.15
N TRP A 40 -10.22 3.51 2.22
CA TRP A 40 -8.94 2.94 1.83
C TRP A 40 -8.93 2.64 0.34
N LYS A 41 -7.72 2.47 -0.19
CA LYS A 41 -7.52 2.10 -1.58
C LYS A 41 -6.25 1.27 -1.70
N LEU A 42 -6.29 0.26 -2.53
CA LEU A 42 -5.10 -0.55 -2.87
C LEU A 42 -4.78 -0.28 -4.33
N ASN A 43 -3.54 0.11 -4.62
CA ASN A 43 -3.19 0.41 -6.01
C ASN A 43 -3.04 -0.87 -6.85
N SER A 44 -2.90 -0.71 -8.16
CA SER A 44 -2.81 -1.84 -9.10
C SER A 44 -1.48 -2.57 -9.07
N GLY A 45 -0.50 -2.00 -8.41
CA GLY A 45 0.89 -2.48 -8.36
C GLY A 45 1.82 -1.31 -8.61
N ILE A 46 2.97 -1.32 -7.96
CA ILE A 46 3.95 -0.24 -8.07
C ILE A 46 4.81 -0.46 -9.31
N GLU A 47 4.76 0.48 -10.25
CA GLU A 47 5.61 0.48 -11.43
C GLU A 47 6.91 1.22 -11.18
N ALA A 48 6.84 2.35 -10.47
CA ALA A 48 8.01 3.17 -10.20
C ALA A 48 7.88 3.88 -8.84
N VAL A 49 9.01 4.12 -8.21
CA VAL A 49 9.10 4.83 -6.92
C VAL A 49 10.05 6.00 -7.10
N ARG A 50 9.64 7.17 -6.64
CA ARG A 50 10.48 8.35 -6.59
C ARG A 50 10.44 8.93 -5.18
N ILE A 51 11.51 9.58 -4.77
CA ILE A 51 11.55 10.31 -3.51
C ILE A 51 11.77 11.79 -3.87
N ASP A 52 10.88 12.66 -3.39
CA ASP A 52 10.97 14.08 -3.69
C ASP A 52 12.02 14.78 -2.81
N ALA A 53 12.18 16.08 -3.00
CA ALA A 53 13.19 16.89 -2.30
C ALA A 53 12.98 16.94 -0.78
N GLU A 54 11.75 16.66 -0.32
CA GLU A 54 11.40 16.65 1.10
C GLU A 54 11.48 15.25 1.72
N GLY A 55 11.79 14.23 0.92
CA GLY A 55 11.86 12.85 1.38
C GLY A 55 10.55 12.10 1.34
N HIS A 56 9.51 12.65 0.73
CA HIS A 56 8.23 11.96 0.56
C HIS A 56 8.30 11.01 -0.63
N TYR A 57 7.51 9.96 -0.58
CA TYR A 57 7.49 8.93 -1.61
C TYR A 57 6.40 9.20 -2.64
N GLU A 58 6.75 9.01 -3.91
CA GLU A 58 5.78 9.03 -5.01
C GLU A 58 5.78 7.68 -5.69
N PHE A 59 4.63 7.04 -5.76
CA PHE A 59 4.48 5.72 -6.36
C PHE A 59 3.61 5.83 -7.60
N ASP A 60 4.14 5.43 -8.74
CA ASP A 60 3.36 5.29 -9.97
C ASP A 60 2.81 3.87 -10.02
N GLY A 61 1.51 3.74 -10.19
CA GLY A 61 0.85 2.46 -10.36
C GLY A 61 0.70 2.09 -11.82
N TYR A 62 0.56 0.80 -12.10
CA TYR A 62 0.39 0.31 -13.46
C TYR A 62 -0.87 0.85 -14.14
N SER A 63 -1.88 1.22 -13.37
CA SER A 63 -3.12 1.79 -13.91
C SER A 63 -3.04 3.28 -14.25
N GLY A 64 -1.89 3.91 -14.01
CA GLY A 64 -1.67 5.32 -14.32
C GLY A 64 -1.91 6.29 -13.18
N SER A 65 -2.23 5.79 -11.98
CA SER A 65 -2.40 6.63 -10.79
C SER A 65 -1.07 6.86 -10.09
N THR A 66 -0.89 8.02 -9.48
CA THR A 66 0.29 8.34 -8.67
C THR A 66 -0.15 8.60 -7.24
N TYR A 67 0.54 7.96 -6.30
CA TYR A 67 0.29 8.13 -4.85
C TYR A 67 1.42 8.95 -4.25
N HIS A 68 1.09 10.09 -3.64
CA HIS A 68 2.04 10.98 -2.97
C HIS A 68 1.96 10.70 -1.47
N CYS A 69 2.96 10.04 -0.93
CA CYS A 69 2.91 9.44 0.40
C CYS A 69 3.91 10.11 1.34
N HIS A 70 3.41 10.72 2.38
CA HIS A 70 4.24 11.44 3.35
C HIS A 70 5.08 10.46 4.15
N PHE A 71 6.38 10.69 4.24
CA PHE A 71 7.32 9.76 4.88
C PHE A 71 6.98 9.50 6.37
N ASN A 72 6.33 10.44 7.04
CA ASN A 72 5.98 10.36 8.46
C ASN A 72 4.69 9.59 8.74
N ASN A 73 3.95 9.21 7.71
CA ASN A 73 2.60 8.65 7.85
C ASN A 73 2.57 7.16 7.47
N TYR A 74 3.67 6.47 7.67
CA TYR A 74 3.79 5.05 7.32
C TYR A 74 3.20 4.18 8.43
N HIS A 75 1.87 4.03 8.42
CA HIS A 75 1.16 3.16 9.35
C HIS A 75 -0.25 2.88 8.82
N LEU A 76 -0.95 1.98 9.50
CA LEU A 76 -2.30 1.56 9.15
C LEU A 76 -3.32 2.29 10.02
N SER A 77 -4.43 2.70 9.42
CA SER A 77 -5.60 3.12 10.20
C SER A 77 -6.31 1.87 10.76
N SER A 78 -7.25 2.07 11.69
CA SER A 78 -8.04 0.96 12.23
C SER A 78 -8.82 0.23 11.15
N LEU A 79 -9.39 0.98 10.20
CA LEU A 79 -10.10 0.38 9.07
C LEU A 79 -9.17 -0.49 8.23
N MET A 80 -7.98 0.02 7.92
CA MET A 80 -6.99 -0.72 7.12
C MET A 80 -6.50 -1.97 7.83
N LEU A 81 -6.34 -1.92 9.16
CA LEU A 81 -5.95 -3.08 9.95
C LEU A 81 -6.98 -4.21 9.81
N GLY A 82 -8.27 -3.87 9.88
CA GLY A 82 -9.33 -4.85 9.71
C GLY A 82 -9.34 -5.46 8.31
N VAL A 83 -9.18 -4.63 7.28
CA VAL A 83 -9.14 -5.08 5.88
C VAL A 83 -7.93 -6.00 5.66
N LEU A 84 -6.76 -5.59 6.13
CA LEU A 84 -5.54 -6.39 5.97
C LEU A 84 -5.65 -7.74 6.69
N ALA A 85 -6.20 -7.74 7.91
CA ALA A 85 -6.40 -8.98 8.68
C ALA A 85 -7.30 -9.96 7.90
N GLN A 86 -8.33 -9.45 7.24
CA GLN A 86 -9.21 -10.26 6.41
C GLN A 86 -8.46 -10.87 5.22
N TRP A 87 -7.65 -10.08 4.54
CA TRP A 87 -6.84 -10.56 3.41
C TRP A 87 -5.81 -11.60 3.86
N GLN A 88 -5.15 -11.37 5.00
CA GLN A 88 -4.16 -12.31 5.53
C GLN A 88 -4.81 -13.64 5.94
N LYS A 89 -6.02 -13.57 6.47
CA LYS A 89 -6.77 -14.78 6.81
C LYS A 89 -7.10 -15.59 5.57
N GLN A 90 -7.52 -14.93 4.49
CA GLN A 90 -7.80 -15.59 3.21
C GLN A 90 -6.54 -16.20 2.62
N ALA A 91 -5.41 -15.49 2.70
CA ALA A 91 -4.12 -15.98 2.22
C ALA A 91 -3.68 -17.21 3.02
N GLU A 92 -3.84 -17.19 4.32
CA GLU A 92 -3.53 -18.32 5.20
C GLU A 92 -4.36 -19.56 4.85
N GLN A 93 -5.64 -19.37 4.52
CA GLN A 93 -6.52 -20.48 4.12
C GLN A 93 -6.06 -21.11 2.81
N ARG A 94 -5.51 -20.35 1.88
CA ARG A 94 -4.89 -20.91 0.68
C ARG A 94 -3.60 -21.67 0.99
N GLY A 95 -2.83 -21.17 1.96
CA GLY A 95 -1.60 -21.79 2.41
C GLY A 95 -0.36 -21.50 1.59
N ASP A 96 -0.51 -20.96 0.37
CA ASP A 96 0.60 -20.68 -0.56
C ASP A 96 0.71 -19.20 -0.94
N VAL A 97 -0.11 -18.35 -0.34
CA VAL A 97 -0.09 -16.90 -0.57
C VAL A 97 0.35 -16.20 0.71
N THR A 98 1.25 -15.25 0.58
CA THR A 98 1.68 -14.42 1.71
C THR A 98 1.44 -12.95 1.40
N ILE A 99 1.04 -12.22 2.43
CA ILE A 99 0.86 -10.76 2.35
C ILE A 99 1.61 -10.20 3.54
N ARG A 100 2.61 -9.35 3.29
CA ARG A 100 3.38 -8.75 4.39
C ARG A 100 3.53 -7.25 4.19
N ILE A 101 3.66 -6.54 5.30
CA ILE A 101 3.94 -5.12 5.29
C ILE A 101 5.47 -4.97 5.17
N LEU A 102 5.93 -4.20 4.20
CA LEU A 102 7.36 -3.92 4.07
C LEU A 102 7.79 -2.92 5.14
N SER A 103 9.05 -3.03 5.59
CA SER A 103 9.64 -1.95 6.36
C SER A 103 9.91 -0.77 5.42
N ILE A 104 9.98 0.44 5.97
CA ILE A 104 10.24 1.64 5.17
C ILE A 104 11.55 1.51 4.37
N ASP A 105 12.54 0.82 4.93
CA ASP A 105 13.84 0.62 4.28
C ASP A 105 13.77 -0.31 3.07
N GLU A 106 12.79 -1.19 3.02
CA GLU A 106 12.64 -2.14 1.92
C GLU A 106 11.99 -1.53 0.68
N ILE A 107 11.31 -0.40 0.82
CA ILE A 107 10.46 0.16 -0.24
C ILE A 107 11.25 0.50 -1.51
N THR A 108 12.46 1.02 -1.37
CA THR A 108 13.31 1.40 -2.49
C THR A 108 14.30 0.32 -2.90
N LYS A 109 14.32 -0.81 -2.21
CA LYS A 109 15.19 -1.94 -2.53
C LYS A 109 14.48 -2.93 -3.44
N THR A 110 15.19 -3.43 -4.40
CA THR A 110 14.70 -4.43 -5.35
C THR A 110 15.13 -5.83 -4.96
#